data_b06b5f0c62040fda9417becb8c46c17e
#
_entry.id   b06b5f0c62040fda9417becb8c46c17e
#
_cell.length_a   1.000
_cell.length_b   1.000
_cell.length_c   1.000
_cell.angle_alpha   90.00
_cell.angle_beta   90.00
_cell.angle_gamma   90.00
#
_symmetry.space_group_name_H-M   'P 1'
#
loop_
_entity.id
_entity.type
_entity.pdbx_description
1 polymer ?
#
loop_
_entity_poly.entity_id
_entity_poly.type
_entity_poly.pdbx_seq_one_letter_code
_entity_poly.pdbx_strand_id
1 'polypeptide(L)'
;METIQVKDKTFTVSISREEIQKRVSEVAAQISKDLNGKKPLFLAVLNGAFVFAADLIRGISTDCEITFVRLTSYTGTKSTGIVKELIGLNENIEDRHIVIVE
;
A
#
# COMPACT_ATOMS: atom_id res chain seq x y z
N MET A 1 -7.19 -26.37 -10.62
CA MET A 1 -6.49 -25.09 -10.52
C MET A 1 -6.93 -24.17 -11.64
N GLU A 2 -7.23 -22.93 -11.31
CA GLU A 2 -7.65 -21.97 -12.35
C GLU A 2 -6.48 -21.60 -13.25
N THR A 3 -6.78 -21.42 -14.53
CA THR A 3 -5.81 -20.93 -15.48
C THR A 3 -6.37 -19.69 -16.17
N ILE A 4 -5.49 -18.78 -16.52
CA ILE A 4 -5.83 -17.55 -17.20
C ILE A 4 -4.94 -17.42 -18.42
N GLN A 5 -5.56 -17.14 -19.54
CA GLN A 5 -4.81 -16.92 -20.77
C GLN A 5 -4.72 -15.43 -21.07
N VAL A 6 -3.51 -14.93 -21.27
CA VAL A 6 -3.26 -13.56 -21.66
C VAL A 6 -2.41 -13.56 -22.92
N LYS A 7 -3.01 -13.09 -24.01
CA LYS A 7 -2.40 -13.14 -25.35
C LYS A 7 -2.08 -14.60 -25.71
N ASP A 8 -0.83 -14.92 -25.98
CA ASP A 8 -0.38 -16.25 -26.34
C ASP A 8 0.15 -17.05 -25.14
N LYS A 9 -0.04 -16.53 -23.93
CA LYS A 9 0.48 -17.17 -22.71
C LYS A 9 -0.63 -17.60 -21.78
N THR A 10 -0.43 -18.75 -21.18
CA THR A 10 -1.35 -19.31 -20.20
C THR A 10 -0.71 -19.23 -18.83
N PHE A 11 -1.46 -18.70 -17.87
CA PHE A 11 -1.00 -18.55 -16.50
C PHE A 11 -1.85 -19.39 -15.58
N THR A 12 -1.20 -19.99 -14.60
CA THR A 12 -1.88 -20.72 -13.53
C THR A 12 -1.93 -19.86 -12.30
N VAL A 13 -3.08 -19.82 -11.65
CA VAL A 13 -3.22 -19.07 -10.40
C VAL A 13 -2.39 -19.75 -9.32
N SER A 14 -1.38 -19.07 -8.78
CA SER A 14 -0.56 -19.59 -7.69
C SER A 14 -1.08 -19.18 -6.33
N ILE A 15 -1.63 -17.96 -6.22
CA ILE A 15 -2.25 -17.46 -4.99
C ILE A 15 -3.65 -17.00 -5.37
N SER A 16 -4.65 -17.57 -4.73
CA SER A 16 -6.04 -17.27 -5.07
C SER A 16 -6.47 -15.92 -4.49
N ARG A 17 -7.56 -15.38 -5.06
CA ARG A 17 -8.20 -14.18 -4.53
C ARG A 17 -8.58 -14.37 -3.06
N GLU A 18 -9.11 -15.54 -2.74
CA GLU A 18 -9.57 -15.85 -1.39
C GLU A 18 -8.42 -15.84 -0.39
N GLU A 19 -7.28 -16.39 -0.79
CA GLU A 19 -6.08 -16.36 0.05
C GLU A 19 -5.58 -14.94 0.27
N ILE A 20 -5.58 -14.14 -0.78
CA ILE A 20 -5.16 -12.73 -0.69
C ILE A 20 -6.11 -11.96 0.23
N GLN A 21 -7.42 -12.10 0.04
CA GLN A 21 -8.41 -11.41 0.85
C GLN A 21 -8.31 -11.80 2.32
N LYS A 22 -8.11 -13.08 2.58
CA LYS A 22 -7.91 -13.57 3.95
C LYS A 22 -6.71 -12.90 4.59
N ARG A 23 -5.59 -12.86 3.87
CA ARG A 23 -4.36 -12.29 4.41
C ARG A 23 -4.47 -10.78 4.61
N VAL A 24 -5.11 -10.06 3.69
CA VAL A 24 -5.34 -8.63 3.84
C VAL A 24 -6.19 -8.35 5.08
N SER A 25 -7.23 -9.16 5.30
CA SER A 25 -8.07 -9.04 6.49
C SER A 25 -7.28 -9.28 7.77
N GLU A 26 -6.39 -10.25 7.78
CA GLU A 26 -5.53 -10.53 8.93
C GLU A 26 -4.60 -9.34 9.22
N VAL A 27 -4.00 -8.78 8.19
CA VAL A 27 -3.12 -7.61 8.34
C VAL A 27 -3.91 -6.41 8.86
N ALA A 28 -5.09 -6.18 8.30
CA ALA A 28 -5.95 -5.07 8.75
C ALA A 28 -6.34 -5.21 10.22
N ALA A 29 -6.67 -6.42 10.63
CA ALA A 29 -7.01 -6.70 12.04
C ALA A 29 -5.81 -6.45 12.96
N GLN A 30 -4.63 -6.85 12.54
CA GLN A 30 -3.42 -6.65 13.32
C GLN A 30 -3.10 -5.16 13.48
N ILE A 31 -3.19 -4.40 12.39
CA ILE A 31 -2.96 -2.96 12.42
C ILE A 31 -3.99 -2.28 13.34
N SER A 32 -5.25 -2.66 13.20
CA SER A 32 -6.34 -2.09 14.02
C SER A 32 -6.09 -2.31 15.50
N LYS A 33 -5.59 -3.49 15.85
CA LYS A 33 -5.25 -3.82 17.23
C LYS A 33 -4.06 -3.01 17.72
N ASP A 34 -2.98 -3.00 16.93
CA ASP A 34 -1.71 -2.38 17.33
C ASP A 34 -1.82 -0.86 17.43
N LEU A 35 -2.64 -0.26 16.59
CA LEU A 35 -2.76 1.20 16.50
C LEU A 35 -4.11 1.72 16.98
N ASN A 36 -4.82 0.93 17.76
CA ASN A 36 -6.11 1.33 18.31
C ASN A 36 -5.97 2.60 19.15
N GLY A 37 -6.81 3.59 18.85
CA GLY A 37 -6.79 4.87 19.55
C GLY A 37 -5.70 5.83 19.12
N LYS A 38 -4.84 5.44 18.18
CA LYS A 38 -3.70 6.27 17.76
C LYS A 38 -3.96 7.04 16.47
N LYS A 39 -5.09 6.82 15.84
CA LYS A 39 -5.50 7.47 14.59
C LYS A 39 -4.36 7.51 13.55
N PRO A 40 -3.93 6.34 13.06
CA PRO A 40 -2.81 6.29 12.12
C PRO A 40 -3.13 6.95 10.79
N LEU A 41 -2.10 7.47 10.15
CA LEU A 41 -2.18 7.97 8.79
C LEU A 41 -1.60 6.90 7.86
N PHE A 42 -2.44 6.39 6.96
CA PHE A 42 -1.99 5.47 5.93
C PHE A 42 -1.45 6.27 4.75
N LEU A 43 -0.21 6.01 4.39
CA LEU A 43 0.46 6.67 3.30
C LEU A 43 0.62 5.69 2.16
N ALA A 44 -0.28 5.77 1.18
CA ALA A 44 -0.29 4.82 0.07
C ALA A 44 0.51 5.37 -1.10
N VAL A 45 1.46 4.57 -1.56
CA VAL A 45 2.35 4.96 -2.66
C VAL A 45 1.75 4.54 -3.99
N LEU A 46 1.40 5.52 -4.81
CA LEU A 46 0.82 5.28 -6.12
C LEU A 46 1.92 4.94 -7.14
N ASN A 47 1.62 4.22 -8.20
CA ASN A 47 0.27 3.78 -8.56
C ASN A 47 -0.02 2.35 -8.11
N GLY A 48 1.00 1.55 -7.86
CA GLY A 48 0.86 0.12 -7.64
C GLY A 48 0.04 -0.25 -6.41
N ALA A 49 0.05 0.60 -5.40
CA ALA A 49 -0.54 0.25 -4.12
C ALA A 49 -2.03 0.58 -3.97
N PHE A 50 -2.68 1.19 -4.97
CA PHE A 50 -4.02 1.74 -4.71
C PHE A 50 -5.08 0.68 -4.43
N VAL A 51 -5.05 -0.45 -5.14
CA VAL A 51 -6.04 -1.52 -4.92
C VAL A 51 -5.82 -2.16 -3.55
N PHE A 52 -4.58 -2.48 -3.23
CA PHE A 52 -4.23 -3.06 -1.93
C PHE A 52 -4.61 -2.09 -0.80
N ALA A 53 -4.32 -0.81 -0.96
CA ALA A 53 -4.66 0.19 0.04
C ALA A 53 -6.17 0.26 0.27
N ALA A 54 -6.97 0.23 -0.79
CA ALA A 54 -8.42 0.24 -0.68
C ALA A 54 -8.94 -0.98 0.08
N ASP A 55 -8.42 -2.15 -0.25
CA ASP A 55 -8.84 -3.38 0.42
C ASP A 55 -8.42 -3.39 1.88
N LEU A 56 -7.21 -2.92 2.16
CA LEU A 56 -6.70 -2.84 3.53
C LEU A 56 -7.54 -1.89 4.39
N ILE A 57 -7.84 -0.71 3.88
CA ILE A 57 -8.60 0.32 4.61
C ILE A 57 -9.99 -0.19 4.97
N ARG A 58 -10.63 -0.96 4.09
CA ARG A 58 -11.94 -1.53 4.39
C ARG A 58 -11.93 -2.43 5.62
N GLY A 59 -10.80 -3.02 5.93
CA GLY A 59 -10.68 -3.91 7.09
C GLY A 59 -10.20 -3.21 8.36
N ILE A 60 -9.87 -1.93 8.30
CA ILE A 60 -9.41 -1.19 9.47
C ILE A 60 -10.62 -0.77 10.31
N SER A 61 -10.61 -1.16 11.57
CA SER A 61 -11.73 -0.91 12.49
C SER A 61 -11.48 0.24 13.47
N THR A 62 -10.32 0.85 13.43
CA THR A 62 -10.03 2.02 14.26
C THR A 62 -10.05 3.29 13.41
N ASP A 63 -10.19 4.44 14.06
CA ASP A 63 -10.13 5.71 13.33
C ASP A 63 -8.77 5.85 12.65
N CYS A 64 -8.80 6.28 11.40
CA CYS A 64 -7.59 6.43 10.62
C CYS A 64 -7.80 7.48 9.53
N GLU A 65 -6.71 7.90 8.93
CA GLU A 65 -6.73 8.75 7.76
C GLU A 65 -5.89 8.07 6.68
N ILE A 66 -6.15 8.44 5.43
CA ILE A 66 -5.34 7.95 4.32
C ILE A 66 -4.99 9.10 3.39
N THR A 67 -3.75 9.09 2.92
CA THR A 67 -3.33 10.01 1.87
C THR A 67 -2.55 9.22 0.83
N PHE A 68 -2.55 9.73 -0.38
CA PHE A 68 -1.87 9.09 -1.50
C PHE A 68 -0.70 9.96 -1.93
N VAL A 69 0.42 9.31 -2.14
CA VAL A 69 1.63 9.98 -2.59
C VAL A 69 2.21 9.26 -3.78
N ARG A 70 3.07 9.93 -4.50
CA ARG A 70 3.80 9.34 -5.62
C ARG A 70 5.28 9.54 -5.40
N LEU A 71 6.06 8.51 -5.69
CA LEU A 71 7.50 8.61 -5.70
C LEU A 71 7.96 8.88 -7.13
N THR A 72 8.73 9.91 -7.31
CA THR A 72 9.36 10.23 -8.58
C THR A 72 10.84 9.93 -8.50
N SER A 73 11.36 9.26 -9.53
CA SER A 73 12.78 8.94 -9.60
C SER A 73 13.42 9.70 -10.75
N TYR A 74 14.62 10.21 -10.53
CA TYR A 74 15.40 10.82 -11.58
C TYR A 74 16.88 10.51 -11.36
N THR A 75 17.66 10.58 -12.45
CA THR A 75 19.09 10.33 -12.38
C THR A 75 19.78 11.59 -11.88
N GLY A 76 20.56 11.45 -10.83
CA GLY A 76 21.34 12.54 -10.30
C GLY A 76 22.44 12.97 -11.27
N THR A 77 22.80 14.24 -11.22
CA THR A 77 23.84 14.79 -12.08
C THR A 77 25.24 14.41 -11.66
N LYS A 78 25.37 13.91 -10.44
CA LYS A 78 26.67 13.51 -9.90
C LYS A 78 26.57 12.08 -9.42
N SER A 79 27.42 11.26 -9.92
CA SER A 79 27.80 9.94 -9.44
C SER A 79 26.79 9.04 -8.73
N THR A 80 25.66 9.50 -8.33
CA THR A 80 24.90 8.79 -7.30
C THR A 80 23.74 7.98 -7.80
N GLY A 81 23.43 8.07 -9.07
CA GLY A 81 22.34 7.26 -9.59
C GLY A 81 20.96 7.87 -9.35
N ILE A 82 20.07 7.10 -8.77
CA ILE A 82 18.64 7.45 -8.71
C ILE A 82 18.32 8.23 -7.46
N VAL A 83 17.68 9.39 -7.63
CA VAL A 83 17.11 10.17 -6.55
C VAL A 83 15.60 9.99 -6.58
N LYS A 84 14.99 9.77 -5.44
CA LYS A 84 13.55 9.62 -5.32
C LYS A 84 12.96 10.80 -4.58
N GLU A 85 11.89 11.34 -5.12
CA GLU A 85 11.14 12.42 -4.51
C GLU A 85 9.74 11.98 -4.18
N LEU A 86 9.25 12.39 -3.02
CA LEU A 86 7.89 12.14 -2.60
C LEU A 86 7.01 13.32 -3.03
N ILE A 87 5.97 13.02 -3.80
CA ILE A 87 5.04 14.02 -4.33
C ILE A 87 3.65 13.74 -3.75
N GLY A 88 2.99 14.80 -3.32
CA GLY A 88 1.60 14.71 -2.87
C GLY A 88 1.40 14.69 -1.37
N LEU A 89 2.49 14.72 -0.59
CA LEU A 89 2.36 14.75 0.85
C LEU A 89 2.15 16.20 1.30
N ASN A 90 0.94 16.49 1.73
CA ASN A 90 0.55 17.83 2.18
C ASN A 90 0.26 17.89 3.68
N GLU A 91 0.21 16.74 4.33
CA GLU A 91 -0.10 16.67 5.76
C GLU A 91 1.16 16.84 6.59
N ASN A 92 0.98 17.44 7.76
CA ASN A 92 2.02 17.44 8.77
C ASN A 92 2.04 16.07 9.43
N ILE A 93 3.14 15.35 9.27
CA ILE A 93 3.28 13.97 9.78
C ILE A 93 4.04 13.90 11.09
N GLU A 94 4.46 15.03 11.62
CA GLU A 94 5.19 15.06 12.88
C GLU A 94 4.35 14.46 14.00
N ASP A 95 4.97 13.58 14.77
CA ASP A 95 4.35 12.89 15.91
C ASP A 95 3.15 12.01 15.53
N ARG A 96 3.04 11.63 14.28
CA ARG A 96 1.97 10.75 13.84
C ARG A 96 2.46 9.33 13.62
N HIS A 97 1.55 8.39 13.87
CA HIS A 97 1.79 6.99 13.51
C HIS A 97 1.50 6.84 12.02
N ILE A 98 2.50 6.44 11.26
CA ILE A 98 2.40 6.33 9.81
C ILE A 98 2.46 4.86 9.42
N VAL A 99 1.52 4.45 8.58
CA VAL A 99 1.55 3.13 7.95
C VAL A 99 1.81 3.33 6.47
N ILE A 100 2.95 2.88 6.00
CA ILE A 100 3.32 3.01 4.59
C ILE A 100 2.78 1.79 3.85
N VAL A 101 2.02 2.05 2.80
CA VAL A 101 1.43 1.01 1.95
C VAL A 101 2.04 1.13 0.55
N GLU A 102 2.82 0.12 0.17
CA GLU A 102 3.45 0.12 -1.15
C GLU A 102 3.45 -1.26 -1.80
#